data_8b6cd1d692008185f3244c135bca832d
#
_entry.id   8b6cd1d692008185f3244c135bca832d
#
_cell.length_a   1.000
_cell.length_b   1.000
_cell.length_c   1.000
_cell.angle_alpha   90.00
_cell.angle_beta   90.00
_cell.angle_gamma   90.00
#
_symmetry.space_group_name_H-M   'P 1'
#
loop_
_entity.id
_entity.type
_entity.pdbx_description
1 polymer ?
#
loop_
_entity_poly.entity_id
_entity_poly.type
_entity_poly.pdbx_seq_one_letter_code
_entity_poly.pdbx_strand_id
1 'polypeptide(L)'
;MKIVIIGSGGRLGAALMREYRNKFEVTGFDHAQLDLSSRDQIRERVGTASFDVLINAAAFTNVDLCETQRDRAFHINAEAPRMLAEICRDKAAKLIHFSTDYVFDGKRPKAYTEEDEANPISVYGESKRAGEANVLAVKGRHLVVRVSWVFGPDRPSFVDGLIKRAEQSEHVDAIADKFSTPTYTLDIAEMLPRFFNVGPVAGVDDPGRPAAVTARGYSASDYSSILHFANTGECTWQEYGQWALDCCQRFGLALRTKTVDAIKLSDMASWVARRPVYSVLSSARYTELTGASPRAWRDAVADYIRRFYSKK
;
A
#
# COMPACT_ATOMS: atom_id res chain seq x y z
N MET A 1 -13.59 13.64 13.62
CA MET A 1 -13.49 13.12 12.24
C MET A 1 -13.83 11.65 12.27
N LYS A 2 -14.75 11.24 11.41
CA LYS A 2 -15.21 9.86 11.25
C LYS A 2 -14.51 9.20 10.08
N ILE A 3 -13.92 8.04 10.30
CA ILE A 3 -13.16 7.30 9.29
C ILE A 3 -13.76 5.92 9.12
N VAL A 4 -14.04 5.52 7.88
CA VAL A 4 -14.38 4.15 7.53
C VAL A 4 -13.17 3.49 6.88
N ILE A 5 -12.81 2.28 7.32
CA ILE A 5 -11.70 1.48 6.78
C ILE A 5 -12.25 0.18 6.23
N ILE A 6 -12.17 0.01 4.90
CA ILE A 6 -12.51 -1.24 4.22
C ILE A 6 -11.26 -2.12 4.13
N GLY A 7 -11.43 -3.42 4.42
CA GLY A 7 -10.32 -4.36 4.56
C GLY A 7 -9.64 -4.29 5.93
N SER A 8 -10.41 -3.95 6.98
CA SER A 8 -9.93 -3.79 8.36
C SER A 8 -9.28 -5.05 8.95
N GLY A 9 -9.58 -6.24 8.42
CA GLY A 9 -8.92 -7.49 8.80
C GLY A 9 -7.63 -7.80 8.02
N GLY A 10 -7.27 -6.98 7.02
CA GLY A 10 -6.04 -7.12 6.23
C GLY A 10 -4.82 -6.48 6.93
N ARG A 11 -3.60 -6.70 6.38
CA ARG A 11 -2.35 -6.21 6.97
C ARG A 11 -2.35 -4.69 7.20
N LEU A 12 -2.66 -3.93 6.16
CA LEU A 12 -2.71 -2.47 6.27
C LEU A 12 -3.94 -2.00 7.04
N GLY A 13 -5.13 -2.55 6.73
CA GLY A 13 -6.37 -2.14 7.39
C GLY A 13 -6.34 -2.35 8.90
N ALA A 14 -5.79 -3.48 9.39
CA ALA A 14 -5.65 -3.74 10.82
C ALA A 14 -4.67 -2.78 11.50
N ALA A 15 -3.55 -2.46 10.84
CA ALA A 15 -2.63 -1.44 11.33
C ALA A 15 -3.33 -0.08 11.46
N LEU A 16 -4.07 0.35 10.44
CA LEU A 16 -4.82 1.62 10.47
C LEU A 16 -5.88 1.62 11.57
N MET A 17 -6.63 0.52 11.75
CA MET A 17 -7.60 0.37 12.85
C MET A 17 -6.93 0.56 14.21
N ARG A 18 -5.79 -0.08 14.44
CA ARG A 18 -5.06 0.01 15.71
C ARG A 18 -4.53 1.42 15.97
N GLU A 19 -3.89 2.04 14.96
CA GLU A 19 -3.23 3.35 15.10
C GLU A 19 -4.23 4.52 15.19
N TYR A 20 -5.45 4.35 14.65
CA TYR A 20 -6.43 5.42 14.56
C TYR A 20 -7.52 5.39 15.61
N ARG A 21 -7.82 4.23 16.22
CA ARG A 21 -8.93 4.07 17.20
C ARG A 21 -8.90 5.05 18.38
N ASN A 22 -7.73 5.55 18.77
CA ASN A 22 -7.58 6.51 19.87
C ASN A 22 -7.46 7.96 19.38
N LYS A 23 -7.44 8.20 18.06
CA LYS A 23 -7.27 9.53 17.45
C LYS A 23 -8.52 9.99 16.70
N PHE A 24 -9.33 9.06 16.21
CA PHE A 24 -10.49 9.30 15.36
C PHE A 24 -11.64 8.36 15.75
N GLU A 25 -12.84 8.68 15.31
CA GLU A 25 -13.97 7.77 15.33
C GLU A 25 -13.86 6.82 14.13
N VAL A 26 -13.46 5.56 14.38
CA VAL A 26 -13.12 4.62 13.30
C VAL A 26 -14.09 3.46 13.26
N THR A 27 -14.65 3.20 12.08
CA THR A 27 -15.44 1.99 11.77
C THR A 27 -14.68 1.16 10.74
N GLY A 28 -14.49 -0.13 11.01
CA GLY A 28 -13.84 -1.06 10.09
C GLY A 28 -14.82 -2.06 9.50
N PHE A 29 -14.66 -2.37 8.21
CA PHE A 29 -15.31 -3.50 7.56
C PHE A 29 -14.26 -4.49 7.08
N ASP A 30 -14.28 -5.69 7.61
CA ASP A 30 -13.51 -6.82 7.09
C ASP A 30 -14.27 -7.56 5.97
N HIS A 31 -13.67 -8.62 5.41
CA HIS A 31 -14.28 -9.38 4.32
C HIS A 31 -15.60 -10.08 4.72
N ALA A 32 -15.76 -10.47 5.98
CA ALA A 32 -16.99 -11.11 6.45
C ALA A 32 -18.14 -10.10 6.60
N GLN A 33 -17.82 -8.83 6.86
CA GLN A 33 -18.77 -7.75 7.05
C GLN A 33 -19.12 -7.03 5.74
N LEU A 34 -18.21 -7.01 4.77
CA LEU A 34 -18.37 -6.34 3.47
C LEU A 34 -17.63 -7.10 2.38
N ASP A 35 -18.37 -7.78 1.52
CA ASP A 35 -17.82 -8.36 0.30
C ASP A 35 -17.85 -7.32 -0.83
N LEU A 36 -16.66 -6.92 -1.30
CA LEU A 36 -16.51 -5.95 -2.40
C LEU A 36 -16.94 -6.51 -3.77
N SER A 37 -17.19 -7.80 -3.90
CA SER A 37 -17.83 -8.35 -5.10
C SER A 37 -19.34 -8.13 -5.13
N SER A 38 -19.96 -7.78 -4.00
CA SER A 38 -21.39 -7.51 -3.87
C SER A 38 -21.69 -6.02 -3.93
N ARG A 39 -22.28 -5.58 -5.06
CA ARG A 39 -22.71 -4.17 -5.23
C ARG A 39 -23.75 -3.75 -4.18
N ASP A 40 -24.63 -4.66 -3.81
CA ASP A 40 -25.70 -4.37 -2.84
C ASP A 40 -25.13 -4.17 -1.44
N GLN A 41 -24.17 -5.01 -1.00
CA GLN A 41 -23.51 -4.81 0.28
C GLN A 41 -22.73 -3.49 0.31
N ILE A 42 -22.06 -3.09 -0.79
CA ILE A 42 -21.36 -1.81 -0.86
C ILE A 42 -22.36 -0.67 -0.65
N ARG A 43 -23.50 -0.66 -1.35
CA ARG A 43 -24.53 0.37 -1.21
C ARG A 43 -25.16 0.38 0.18
N GLU A 44 -25.48 -0.77 0.72
CA GLU A 44 -26.11 -0.89 2.04
C GLU A 44 -25.15 -0.48 3.15
N ARG A 45 -23.94 -1.05 3.21
CA ARG A 45 -23.01 -0.84 4.32
C ARG A 45 -22.29 0.50 4.26
N VAL A 46 -21.74 0.83 3.10
CA VAL A 46 -20.96 2.06 2.91
C VAL A 46 -21.88 3.24 2.60
N GLY A 47 -22.93 3.03 1.80
CA GLY A 47 -23.90 4.07 1.43
C GLY A 47 -24.66 4.64 2.62
N THR A 48 -24.97 3.84 3.65
CA THR A 48 -25.67 4.28 4.85
C THR A 48 -24.74 4.79 5.96
N ALA A 49 -23.45 4.43 5.95
CA ALA A 49 -22.49 4.88 6.95
C ALA A 49 -22.22 6.39 6.87
N SER A 50 -22.01 7.02 8.03
CA SER A 50 -21.60 8.43 8.13
C SER A 50 -20.08 8.49 8.32
N PHE A 51 -19.38 9.19 7.44
CA PHE A 51 -17.92 9.35 7.50
C PHE A 51 -17.44 10.60 6.75
N ASP A 52 -16.28 11.10 7.17
CA ASP A 52 -15.56 12.20 6.52
C ASP A 52 -14.50 11.66 5.55
N VAL A 53 -13.91 10.52 5.91
CA VAL A 53 -12.85 9.84 5.12
C VAL A 53 -13.17 8.35 5.01
N LEU A 54 -13.10 7.83 3.81
CA LEU A 54 -13.15 6.39 3.52
C LEU A 54 -11.75 5.93 3.06
N ILE A 55 -11.20 4.91 3.72
CA ILE A 55 -9.92 4.30 3.35
C ILE A 55 -10.20 2.91 2.81
N ASN A 56 -9.94 2.70 1.51
CA ASN A 56 -10.05 1.39 0.90
C ASN A 56 -8.67 0.70 0.87
N ALA A 57 -8.40 -0.13 1.89
CA ALA A 57 -7.24 -1.00 2.00
C ALA A 57 -7.52 -2.45 1.57
N ALA A 58 -8.73 -2.73 1.04
CA ALA A 58 -9.10 -4.04 0.53
C ALA A 58 -8.76 -4.18 -0.96
N ALA A 59 -8.32 -5.35 -1.34
CA ALA A 59 -8.10 -5.75 -2.73
C ALA A 59 -8.03 -7.27 -2.86
N PHE A 60 -8.27 -7.80 -4.05
CA PHE A 60 -7.91 -9.16 -4.42
C PHE A 60 -6.44 -9.19 -4.82
N THR A 61 -5.55 -9.60 -3.89
CA THR A 61 -4.09 -9.41 -3.98
C THR A 61 -3.31 -10.68 -4.35
N ASN A 62 -3.96 -11.83 -4.46
CA ASN A 62 -3.27 -13.03 -4.93
C ASN A 62 -3.02 -12.92 -6.44
N VAL A 63 -1.77 -12.58 -6.78
CA VAL A 63 -1.36 -12.23 -8.15
C VAL A 63 -1.62 -13.38 -9.13
N ASP A 64 -1.34 -14.64 -8.72
CA ASP A 64 -1.55 -15.81 -9.57
C ASP A 64 -3.03 -16.17 -9.70
N LEU A 65 -3.82 -16.08 -8.63
CA LEU A 65 -5.26 -16.27 -8.71
C LEU A 65 -5.96 -15.21 -9.57
N CYS A 66 -5.43 -14.02 -9.67
CA CYS A 66 -5.98 -13.00 -10.58
C CYS A 66 -5.92 -13.45 -12.03
N GLU A 67 -4.88 -14.20 -12.46
CA GLU A 67 -4.78 -14.72 -13.83
C GLU A 67 -5.92 -15.69 -14.16
N THR A 68 -6.33 -16.50 -13.20
CA THR A 68 -7.39 -17.51 -13.37
C THR A 68 -8.79 -17.00 -13.00
N GLN A 69 -8.88 -15.90 -12.22
CA GLN A 69 -10.14 -15.30 -11.77
C GLN A 69 -10.22 -13.83 -12.19
N ARG A 70 -9.98 -13.57 -13.48
CA ARG A 70 -9.91 -12.23 -14.04
C ARG A 70 -11.13 -11.36 -13.69
N ASP A 71 -12.32 -11.87 -13.92
CA ASP A 71 -13.57 -11.13 -13.67
C ASP A 71 -13.67 -10.71 -12.20
N ARG A 72 -13.37 -11.64 -11.29
CA ARG A 72 -13.34 -11.36 -9.84
C ARG A 72 -12.30 -10.28 -9.49
N ALA A 73 -11.11 -10.34 -10.11
CA ALA A 73 -10.08 -9.33 -9.90
C ALA A 73 -10.58 -7.93 -10.33
N PHE A 74 -11.22 -7.82 -11.50
CA PHE A 74 -11.75 -6.54 -11.96
C PHE A 74 -12.96 -6.06 -11.14
N HIS A 75 -13.86 -6.95 -10.71
CA HIS A 75 -14.96 -6.57 -9.83
C HIS A 75 -14.46 -5.95 -8.52
N ILE A 76 -13.51 -6.63 -7.84
CA ILE A 76 -13.01 -6.19 -6.53
C ILE A 76 -12.03 -5.03 -6.66
N ASN A 77 -11.11 -5.07 -7.65
CA ASN A 77 -10.01 -4.13 -7.74
C ASN A 77 -10.32 -2.89 -8.61
N ALA A 78 -11.36 -2.93 -9.46
CA ALA A 78 -11.70 -1.84 -10.36
C ALA A 78 -13.13 -1.31 -10.19
N GLU A 79 -14.15 -2.17 -10.23
CA GLU A 79 -15.55 -1.72 -10.13
C GLU A 79 -15.92 -1.26 -8.71
N ALA A 80 -15.56 -2.03 -7.69
CA ALA A 80 -15.83 -1.65 -6.31
C ALA A 80 -15.19 -0.30 -5.93
N PRO A 81 -13.91 0.00 -6.23
CA PRO A 81 -13.32 1.31 -6.02
C PRO A 81 -14.09 2.46 -6.70
N ARG A 82 -14.64 2.25 -7.91
CA ARG A 82 -15.50 3.24 -8.57
C ARG A 82 -16.74 3.53 -7.73
N MET A 83 -17.45 2.49 -7.30
CA MET A 83 -18.65 2.66 -6.46
C MET A 83 -18.34 3.38 -5.14
N LEU A 84 -17.20 3.06 -4.52
CA LEU A 84 -16.75 3.74 -3.31
C LEU A 84 -16.46 5.23 -3.57
N ALA A 85 -15.85 5.56 -4.71
CA ALA A 85 -15.60 6.95 -5.11
C ALA A 85 -16.92 7.70 -5.35
N GLU A 86 -17.91 7.07 -6.02
CA GLU A 86 -19.23 7.64 -6.24
C GLU A 86 -19.95 7.92 -4.90
N ILE A 87 -19.93 6.98 -3.95
CA ILE A 87 -20.49 7.17 -2.61
C ILE A 87 -19.78 8.32 -1.87
N CYS A 88 -18.44 8.39 -1.96
CA CYS A 88 -17.68 9.47 -1.32
C CYS A 88 -18.02 10.84 -1.94
N ARG A 89 -18.17 10.93 -3.26
CA ARG A 89 -18.63 12.14 -3.95
C ARG A 89 -19.99 12.59 -3.42
N ASP A 90 -20.96 11.67 -3.38
CA ASP A 90 -22.35 11.97 -2.99
C ASP A 90 -22.46 12.40 -1.52
N LYS A 91 -21.52 11.96 -0.68
CA LYS A 91 -21.39 12.35 0.74
C LYS A 91 -20.46 13.54 0.98
N ALA A 92 -19.85 14.12 -0.06
CA ALA A 92 -18.78 15.11 0.05
C ALA A 92 -17.58 14.62 0.92
N ALA A 93 -17.40 13.30 1.04
CA ALA A 93 -16.34 12.65 1.79
C ALA A 93 -15.08 12.41 0.92
N LYS A 94 -13.95 12.16 1.55
CA LYS A 94 -12.70 11.83 0.88
C LYS A 94 -12.54 10.33 0.74
N LEU A 95 -12.16 9.85 -0.46
CA LEU A 95 -11.67 8.49 -0.64
C LEU A 95 -10.13 8.46 -0.68
N ILE A 96 -9.53 7.56 0.11
CA ILE A 96 -8.14 7.14 -0.04
C ILE A 96 -8.15 5.69 -0.50
N HIS A 97 -7.69 5.45 -1.73
CA HIS A 97 -7.67 4.12 -2.34
C HIS A 97 -6.24 3.62 -2.49
N PHE A 98 -5.92 2.45 -1.91
CA PHE A 98 -4.60 1.85 -2.06
C PHE A 98 -4.46 1.11 -3.38
N SER A 99 -3.40 1.42 -4.11
CA SER A 99 -2.93 0.75 -5.32
C SER A 99 -1.56 0.12 -5.10
N THR A 100 -0.85 -0.23 -6.16
CA THR A 100 0.34 -1.08 -6.15
C THR A 100 1.38 -0.63 -7.16
N ASP A 101 2.64 -0.99 -6.89
CA ASP A 101 3.76 -0.92 -7.84
C ASP A 101 3.60 -1.85 -9.05
N TYR A 102 2.73 -2.87 -8.98
CA TYR A 102 2.43 -3.78 -10.10
C TYR A 102 1.69 -3.13 -11.27
N VAL A 103 1.31 -1.87 -11.17
CA VAL A 103 0.81 -1.08 -12.31
C VAL A 103 1.90 -0.79 -13.34
N PHE A 104 3.17 -1.00 -13.00
CA PHE A 104 4.32 -0.78 -13.88
C PHE A 104 4.86 -2.09 -14.46
N ASP A 105 5.50 -2.01 -15.63
CA ASP A 105 6.05 -3.17 -16.36
C ASP A 105 7.42 -3.66 -15.85
N GLY A 106 8.08 -2.87 -15.04
CA GLY A 106 9.37 -3.23 -14.46
C GLY A 106 10.58 -3.11 -15.38
N LYS A 107 10.47 -2.39 -16.51
CA LYS A 107 11.54 -2.26 -17.51
C LYS A 107 12.46 -1.06 -17.30
N ARG A 108 12.09 -0.13 -16.41
CA ARG A 108 12.93 1.07 -16.18
C ARG A 108 14.09 0.75 -15.27
N PRO A 109 15.28 1.37 -15.49
CA PRO A 109 16.43 1.21 -14.63
C PRO A 109 16.49 2.20 -13.47
N LYS A 110 15.36 2.87 -13.15
CA LYS A 110 15.25 3.86 -12.09
C LYS A 110 13.84 3.85 -11.48
N ALA A 111 13.72 4.35 -10.24
CA ALA A 111 12.46 4.42 -9.52
C ALA A 111 11.36 5.12 -10.34
N TYR A 112 10.17 4.53 -10.32
CA TYR A 112 8.96 5.07 -10.95
C TYR A 112 8.43 6.25 -10.16
N THR A 113 8.03 7.29 -10.87
CA THR A 113 7.31 8.46 -10.37
C THR A 113 5.82 8.37 -10.69
N GLU A 114 5.02 9.25 -10.10
CA GLU A 114 3.58 9.31 -10.38
C GLU A 114 3.25 9.74 -11.83
N GLU A 115 4.21 10.37 -12.50
CA GLU A 115 4.10 10.83 -13.88
C GLU A 115 4.45 9.75 -14.91
N ASP A 116 5.05 8.63 -14.46
CA ASP A 116 5.40 7.54 -15.34
C ASP A 116 4.16 6.77 -15.78
N GLU A 117 4.14 6.43 -17.07
CA GLU A 117 3.04 5.67 -17.63
C GLU A 117 2.91 4.29 -17.01
N ALA A 118 1.72 3.97 -16.52
CA ALA A 118 1.39 2.66 -16.01
C ALA A 118 1.16 1.67 -17.16
N ASN A 119 1.96 0.60 -17.18
CA ASN A 119 1.91 -0.47 -18.17
C ASN A 119 1.99 -1.84 -17.49
N PRO A 120 0.90 -2.30 -16.82
CA PRO A 120 0.91 -3.56 -16.06
C PRO A 120 1.12 -4.78 -16.96
N ILE A 121 1.78 -5.80 -16.40
CA ILE A 121 2.13 -7.06 -17.10
C ILE A 121 1.43 -8.29 -16.50
N SER A 122 0.49 -8.10 -15.59
CA SER A 122 -0.31 -9.13 -14.94
C SER A 122 -1.75 -8.68 -14.77
N VAL A 123 -2.69 -9.61 -14.69
CA VAL A 123 -4.11 -9.31 -14.44
C VAL A 123 -4.32 -8.55 -13.12
N TYR A 124 -3.54 -8.88 -12.08
CA TYR A 124 -3.55 -8.11 -10.85
C TYR A 124 -3.22 -6.63 -11.10
N GLY A 125 -2.09 -6.36 -11.77
CA GLY A 125 -1.69 -5.00 -12.11
C GLY A 125 -2.71 -4.28 -12.99
N GLU A 126 -3.24 -4.96 -14.02
CA GLU A 126 -4.29 -4.42 -14.90
C GLU A 126 -5.55 -4.04 -14.12
N SER A 127 -6.05 -4.93 -13.25
CA SER A 127 -7.24 -4.68 -12.44
C SER A 127 -7.04 -3.51 -11.47
N LYS A 128 -5.86 -3.40 -10.85
CA LYS A 128 -5.51 -2.27 -9.97
C LYS A 128 -5.40 -0.96 -10.75
N ARG A 129 -4.78 -0.97 -11.94
CA ARG A 129 -4.68 0.21 -12.81
C ARG A 129 -6.06 0.67 -13.28
N ALA A 130 -6.96 -0.27 -13.62
CA ALA A 130 -8.35 0.05 -13.95
C ALA A 130 -9.08 0.70 -12.76
N GLY A 131 -8.81 0.22 -11.53
CA GLY A 131 -9.34 0.81 -10.30
C GLY A 131 -8.87 2.24 -10.08
N GLU A 132 -7.58 2.53 -10.32
CA GLU A 132 -7.06 3.90 -10.30
C GLU A 132 -7.82 4.81 -11.26
N ALA A 133 -7.94 4.37 -12.52
CA ALA A 133 -8.65 5.14 -13.56
C ALA A 133 -10.12 5.37 -13.18
N ASN A 134 -10.79 4.36 -12.65
CA ASN A 134 -12.18 4.44 -12.22
C ASN A 134 -12.38 5.42 -11.06
N VAL A 135 -11.48 5.42 -10.07
CA VAL A 135 -11.52 6.37 -8.95
C VAL A 135 -11.28 7.81 -9.44
N LEU A 136 -10.28 8.00 -10.30
CA LEU A 136 -9.89 9.32 -10.82
C LEU A 136 -10.94 9.90 -11.77
N ALA A 137 -11.72 9.07 -12.45
CA ALA A 137 -12.82 9.51 -13.34
C ALA A 137 -14.02 10.06 -12.55
N VAL A 138 -14.17 9.71 -11.27
CA VAL A 138 -15.23 10.25 -10.42
C VAL A 138 -14.78 11.60 -9.87
N LYS A 139 -15.59 12.66 -10.11
CA LYS A 139 -15.33 13.97 -9.51
C LYS A 139 -15.36 13.87 -7.98
N GLY A 140 -14.40 14.51 -7.32
CA GLY A 140 -14.35 14.49 -5.85
C GLY A 140 -12.93 14.65 -5.32
N ARG A 141 -12.78 14.52 -4.00
CA ARG A 141 -11.49 14.63 -3.29
C ARG A 141 -10.89 13.24 -3.08
N HIS A 142 -10.43 12.58 -4.14
CA HIS A 142 -9.93 11.23 -4.07
C HIS A 142 -8.39 11.19 -4.11
N LEU A 143 -7.79 10.32 -3.33
CA LEU A 143 -6.36 10.06 -3.32
C LEU A 143 -6.13 8.57 -3.60
N VAL A 144 -5.41 8.27 -4.67
CA VAL A 144 -4.87 6.95 -4.94
C VAL A 144 -3.46 6.88 -4.39
N VAL A 145 -3.18 5.92 -3.51
CA VAL A 145 -1.85 5.71 -2.92
C VAL A 145 -1.26 4.42 -3.43
N ARG A 146 -0.22 4.51 -4.26
CA ARG A 146 0.55 3.34 -4.69
C ARG A 146 1.58 2.99 -3.64
N VAL A 147 1.57 1.73 -3.22
CA VAL A 147 2.51 1.15 -2.24
C VAL A 147 3.19 -0.08 -2.82
N SER A 148 4.27 -0.53 -2.20
CA SER A 148 5.03 -1.70 -2.60
C SER A 148 5.41 -2.54 -1.38
N TRP A 149 5.41 -3.87 -1.51
CA TRP A 149 5.88 -4.84 -0.52
C TRP A 149 5.50 -4.51 0.93
N VAL A 150 4.21 -4.25 1.17
CA VAL A 150 3.69 -3.83 2.47
C VAL A 150 3.94 -4.91 3.52
N PHE A 151 4.58 -4.54 4.65
CA PHE A 151 4.83 -5.40 5.79
C PHE A 151 4.42 -4.73 7.11
N GLY A 152 4.22 -5.53 8.15
CA GLY A 152 3.84 -5.03 9.48
C GLY A 152 3.26 -6.13 10.37
N PRO A 153 2.98 -5.83 11.65
CA PRO A 153 2.73 -6.83 12.69
C PRO A 153 1.37 -7.54 12.59
N ASP A 154 0.41 -6.97 11.86
CA ASP A 154 -0.99 -7.39 11.99
C ASP A 154 -1.34 -8.64 11.16
N ARG A 155 -0.55 -8.94 10.12
CA ARG A 155 -0.66 -10.15 9.31
C ARG A 155 0.72 -10.55 8.79
N PRO A 156 1.04 -11.84 8.73
CA PRO A 156 2.32 -12.31 8.22
C PRO A 156 2.61 -11.79 6.82
N SER A 157 3.84 -11.36 6.59
CA SER A 157 4.38 -10.87 5.33
C SER A 157 5.52 -11.78 4.84
N PHE A 158 6.19 -11.40 3.76
CA PHE A 158 7.37 -12.11 3.27
C PHE A 158 8.44 -12.24 4.37
N VAL A 159 8.73 -11.16 5.09
CA VAL A 159 9.77 -11.16 6.13
C VAL A 159 9.43 -12.10 7.28
N ASP A 160 8.16 -12.19 7.67
CA ASP A 160 7.73 -13.11 8.73
C ASP A 160 7.88 -14.57 8.33
N GLY A 161 7.48 -14.88 7.09
CA GLY A 161 7.64 -16.21 6.53
C GLY A 161 9.10 -16.62 6.39
N LEU A 162 9.97 -15.67 6.02
CA LEU A 162 11.41 -15.91 5.90
C LEU A 162 12.05 -16.13 7.28
N ILE A 163 11.75 -15.30 8.28
CA ILE A 163 12.26 -15.48 9.65
C ILE A 163 11.84 -16.85 10.19
N LYS A 164 10.56 -17.21 10.06
CA LYS A 164 10.06 -18.50 10.50
C LYS A 164 10.78 -19.67 9.82
N ARG A 165 11.08 -19.58 8.52
CA ARG A 165 11.89 -20.60 7.83
C ARG A 165 13.32 -20.65 8.40
N ALA A 166 13.93 -19.49 8.66
CA ALA A 166 15.28 -19.39 9.20
C ALA A 166 15.42 -19.93 10.63
N GLU A 167 14.34 -19.94 11.43
CA GLU A 167 14.30 -20.59 12.74
C GLU A 167 14.24 -22.12 12.62
N GLN A 168 13.71 -22.66 11.53
CA GLN A 168 13.39 -24.08 11.38
C GLN A 168 14.31 -24.83 10.40
N SER A 169 14.95 -24.16 9.48
CA SER A 169 15.76 -24.74 8.40
C SER A 169 17.18 -24.20 8.39
N GLU A 170 18.10 -25.01 7.92
CA GLU A 170 19.49 -24.62 7.66
C GLU A 170 19.67 -23.87 6.32
N HIS A 171 18.64 -23.88 5.47
CA HIS A 171 18.63 -23.21 4.17
C HIS A 171 17.39 -22.37 4.01
N VAL A 172 17.58 -21.12 3.59
CA VAL A 172 16.54 -20.17 3.22
C VAL A 172 16.96 -19.42 1.99
N ASP A 173 16.08 -19.35 1.03
CA ASP A 173 16.31 -18.68 -0.26
C ASP A 173 15.35 -17.51 -0.48
N ALA A 174 15.76 -16.58 -1.33
CA ALA A 174 14.91 -15.53 -1.88
C ALA A 174 15.42 -14.98 -3.19
N ILE A 175 14.53 -14.35 -3.96
CA ILE A 175 14.80 -13.81 -5.30
C ILE A 175 15.78 -12.64 -5.22
N ALA A 176 16.88 -12.71 -5.98
CA ALA A 176 17.97 -11.74 -5.98
C ALA A 176 17.99 -10.81 -7.22
N ASP A 177 17.07 -11.00 -8.17
CA ASP A 177 17.00 -10.23 -9.42
C ASP A 177 15.66 -9.50 -9.62
N LYS A 178 14.86 -9.33 -8.55
CA LYS A 178 13.64 -8.53 -8.54
C LYS A 178 13.75 -7.42 -7.49
N PHE A 179 13.61 -6.16 -7.94
CA PHE A 179 13.81 -4.97 -7.11
C PHE A 179 12.50 -4.27 -6.79
N SER A 180 12.34 -3.85 -5.55
CA SER A 180 11.28 -2.96 -5.09
C SER A 180 11.67 -2.31 -3.76
N THR A 181 10.71 -1.70 -3.04
CA THR A 181 10.94 -1.12 -1.72
C THR A 181 9.94 -1.65 -0.71
N PRO A 182 10.39 -2.30 0.38
CA PRO A 182 9.49 -2.67 1.48
C PRO A 182 8.84 -1.43 2.09
N THR A 183 7.54 -1.50 2.37
CA THR A 183 6.76 -0.39 2.93
C THR A 183 6.11 -0.80 4.25
N TYR A 184 6.44 -0.12 5.33
CA TYR A 184 5.98 -0.43 6.67
C TYR A 184 4.57 0.14 6.93
N THR A 185 3.66 -0.69 7.42
CA THR A 185 2.27 -0.27 7.69
C THR A 185 2.16 0.85 8.70
N LEU A 186 3.06 0.93 9.69
CA LEU A 186 3.05 2.00 10.67
C LEU A 186 3.50 3.34 10.06
N ASP A 187 4.43 3.31 9.11
CA ASP A 187 4.84 4.51 8.38
C ASP A 187 3.70 5.02 7.48
N ILE A 188 2.95 4.10 6.85
CA ILE A 188 1.73 4.47 6.11
C ILE A 188 0.70 5.10 7.06
N ALA A 189 0.48 4.51 8.25
CA ALA A 189 -0.48 5.02 9.21
C ALA A 189 -0.09 6.40 9.75
N GLU A 190 1.19 6.70 9.88
CA GLU A 190 1.69 8.03 10.26
C GLU A 190 1.53 9.05 9.13
N MET A 191 1.72 8.63 7.89
CA MET A 191 1.68 9.50 6.72
C MET A 191 0.26 9.97 6.35
N LEU A 192 -0.71 9.07 6.37
CA LEU A 192 -2.04 9.31 5.81
C LEU A 192 -2.82 10.49 6.43
N PRO A 193 -2.77 10.77 7.75
CA PRO A 193 -3.53 11.87 8.34
C PRO A 193 -3.20 13.24 7.75
N ARG A 194 -2.01 13.42 7.19
CA ARG A 194 -1.60 14.66 6.49
C ARG A 194 -2.49 14.97 5.28
N PHE A 195 -3.16 13.95 4.74
CA PHE A 195 -4.02 14.05 3.55
C PHE A 195 -5.52 13.98 3.88
N PHE A 196 -5.95 13.82 5.12
CA PHE A 196 -7.37 13.75 5.46
C PHE A 196 -8.11 15.06 5.24
N ASN A 197 -7.49 16.18 5.63
CA ASN A 197 -8.08 17.51 5.58
C ASN A 197 -7.66 18.32 4.35
N VAL A 198 -6.94 17.74 3.39
CA VAL A 198 -6.60 18.45 2.15
C VAL A 198 -7.86 18.60 1.31
N GLY A 199 -8.65 19.60 1.67
CA GLY A 199 -9.70 20.16 0.85
C GLY A 199 -9.11 21.18 -0.12
N PRO A 200 -9.92 21.76 -1.03
CA PRO A 200 -9.45 22.83 -1.89
C PRO A 200 -8.93 23.98 -1.02
N VAL A 201 -7.67 24.33 -1.18
CA VAL A 201 -7.10 25.50 -0.52
C VAL A 201 -7.46 26.71 -1.33
N ALA A 202 -8.64 27.26 -1.04
CA ALA A 202 -8.92 28.65 -1.34
C ALA A 202 -8.51 29.44 -0.10
N GLY A 203 -7.45 30.25 -0.23
CA GLY A 203 -7.16 31.44 0.56
C GLY A 203 -7.47 31.40 2.06
N VAL A 204 -6.73 30.59 2.85
CA VAL A 204 -6.62 30.82 4.30
C VAL A 204 -5.13 30.75 4.63
N ASP A 205 -4.59 31.87 5.06
CA ASP A 205 -3.26 31.97 5.62
C ASP A 205 -3.19 31.14 6.91
N ASP A 206 -2.72 29.92 6.80
CA ASP A 206 -2.28 29.10 7.95
C ASP A 206 -0.76 29.26 8.06
N PRO A 207 -0.26 29.97 9.09
CA PRO A 207 1.17 30.27 9.23
C PRO A 207 2.07 29.05 9.47
N GLY A 208 1.51 27.83 9.60
CA GLY A 208 2.24 26.55 9.72
C GLY A 208 2.27 25.69 8.46
N ARG A 209 1.74 26.17 7.34
CA ARG A 209 1.56 25.36 6.13
C ARG A 209 2.63 25.64 5.08
N PRO A 210 3.34 24.63 4.54
CA PRO A 210 4.26 24.84 3.42
C PRO A 210 3.49 25.34 2.18
N ALA A 211 3.97 26.43 1.57
CA ALA A 211 3.36 27.12 0.42
C ALA A 211 3.35 26.33 -0.92
N ALA A 212 3.68 25.04 -0.92
CA ALA A 212 4.05 24.28 -2.12
C ALA A 212 2.90 23.61 -2.87
N VAL A 213 1.64 23.76 -2.48
CA VAL A 213 0.51 23.02 -3.12
C VAL A 213 -0.21 23.84 -4.22
N THR A 214 0.25 25.04 -4.52
CA THR A 214 -0.39 25.93 -5.52
C THR A 214 0.25 25.95 -6.91
N ALA A 215 1.23 25.10 -7.18
CA ALA A 215 1.92 25.12 -8.47
C ALA A 215 1.21 24.25 -9.50
N ARG A 216 0.62 24.93 -10.50
CA ARG A 216 0.08 24.48 -11.79
C ARG A 216 -1.41 24.06 -11.85
N GLY A 217 -2.28 25.08 -12.04
CA GLY A 217 -3.41 24.97 -13.00
C GLY A 217 -4.60 24.08 -12.64
N TYR A 218 -4.78 23.67 -11.40
CA TYR A 218 -5.95 22.88 -10.99
C TYR A 218 -6.92 23.75 -10.18
N SER A 219 -8.22 23.71 -10.55
CA SER A 219 -9.24 24.35 -9.73
C SER A 219 -9.35 23.66 -8.39
N ALA A 220 -9.53 24.44 -7.34
CA ALA A 220 -9.53 23.98 -5.94
C ALA A 220 -10.66 23.00 -5.57
N SER A 221 -11.56 22.66 -6.46
CA SER A 221 -12.79 21.91 -6.19
C SER A 221 -12.76 20.41 -6.48
N ASP A 222 -11.83 19.92 -7.33
CA ASP A 222 -11.86 18.54 -7.82
C ASP A 222 -10.46 17.90 -7.80
N TYR A 223 -9.91 17.64 -6.59
CA TYR A 223 -8.56 17.10 -6.45
C TYR A 223 -8.59 15.58 -6.27
N SER A 224 -8.66 14.85 -7.38
CA SER A 224 -8.26 13.45 -7.42
C SER A 224 -6.81 13.34 -7.90
N SER A 225 -5.95 12.65 -7.16
CA SER A 225 -4.53 12.55 -7.47
C SER A 225 -3.95 11.17 -7.14
N ILE A 226 -2.80 10.87 -7.74
CA ILE A 226 -1.99 9.70 -7.42
C ILE A 226 -0.80 10.15 -6.58
N LEU A 227 -0.46 9.37 -5.56
CA LEU A 227 0.72 9.55 -4.73
C LEU A 227 1.42 8.21 -4.55
N HIS A 228 2.74 8.19 -4.70
CA HIS A 228 3.55 7.06 -4.28
C HIS A 228 3.93 7.21 -2.81
N PHE A 229 3.79 6.12 -2.07
CA PHE A 229 4.35 6.02 -0.73
C PHE A 229 5.06 4.68 -0.54
N ALA A 230 6.37 4.76 -0.39
CA ALA A 230 7.23 3.66 0.02
C ALA A 230 8.29 4.21 0.98
N ASN A 231 8.86 3.36 1.81
CA ASN A 231 10.10 3.72 2.51
C ASN A 231 11.20 4.03 1.48
N THR A 232 12.24 4.78 1.83
CA THR A 232 13.28 5.14 0.85
C THR A 232 14.28 4.01 0.63
N GLY A 233 14.93 4.03 -0.54
CA GLY A 233 15.89 3.01 -1.00
C GLY A 233 15.21 1.88 -1.77
N GLU A 234 16.01 0.96 -2.23
CA GLU A 234 15.60 -0.22 -2.99
C GLU A 234 16.31 -1.48 -2.49
N CYS A 235 15.74 -2.63 -2.74
CA CYS A 235 16.37 -3.91 -2.48
C CYS A 235 15.74 -5.02 -3.32
N THR A 236 16.44 -6.13 -3.40
CA THR A 236 15.87 -7.42 -3.82
C THR A 236 15.18 -8.12 -2.65
N TRP A 237 14.44 -9.18 -2.93
CA TRP A 237 13.88 -10.00 -1.85
C TRP A 237 14.97 -10.69 -1.03
N GLN A 238 16.08 -11.07 -1.67
CA GLN A 238 17.23 -11.66 -1.00
C GLN A 238 17.87 -10.65 -0.04
N GLU A 239 18.15 -9.41 -0.47
CA GLU A 239 18.69 -8.35 0.38
C GLU A 239 17.72 -7.96 1.51
N TYR A 240 16.40 -7.92 1.22
CA TYR A 240 15.37 -7.68 2.23
C TYR A 240 15.38 -8.77 3.30
N GLY A 241 15.41 -10.03 2.86
CA GLY A 241 15.48 -11.17 3.76
C GLY A 241 16.76 -11.20 4.57
N GLN A 242 17.92 -10.98 3.94
CA GLN A 242 19.22 -10.95 4.62
C GLN A 242 19.25 -9.88 5.71
N TRP A 243 18.81 -8.65 5.39
CA TRP A 243 18.76 -7.58 6.38
C TRP A 243 17.84 -7.91 7.56
N ALA A 244 16.71 -8.57 7.30
CA ALA A 244 15.82 -9.02 8.37
C ALA A 244 16.50 -10.04 9.29
N LEU A 245 17.23 -11.03 8.74
CA LEU A 245 17.99 -12.00 9.54
C LEU A 245 19.12 -11.35 10.33
N ASP A 246 19.83 -10.39 9.73
CA ASP A 246 20.88 -9.62 10.42
C ASP A 246 20.31 -8.84 11.62
N CYS A 247 19.13 -8.23 11.44
CA CYS A 247 18.42 -7.59 12.55
C CYS A 247 17.99 -8.58 13.62
N CYS A 248 17.44 -9.74 13.23
CA CYS A 248 17.09 -10.81 14.19
C CYS A 248 18.28 -11.24 15.03
N GLN A 249 19.44 -11.46 14.42
CA GLN A 249 20.67 -11.80 15.14
C GLN A 249 21.11 -10.68 16.10
N ARG A 250 21.09 -9.43 15.62
CA ARG A 250 21.41 -8.24 16.42
C ARG A 250 20.53 -8.12 17.66
N PHE A 251 19.25 -8.50 17.55
CA PHE A 251 18.29 -8.45 18.66
C PHE A 251 18.14 -9.77 19.41
N GLY A 252 19.06 -10.72 19.22
CA GLY A 252 19.19 -11.92 20.03
C GLY A 252 18.22 -13.05 19.69
N LEU A 253 17.63 -13.07 18.47
CA LEU A 253 16.84 -14.22 18.01
C LEU A 253 17.78 -15.38 17.64
N ALA A 254 17.40 -16.57 18.06
CA ALA A 254 18.09 -17.79 17.66
C ALA A 254 17.59 -18.23 16.28
N LEU A 255 18.49 -18.23 15.29
CA LEU A 255 18.21 -18.68 13.95
C LEU A 255 19.09 -19.90 13.62
N ARG A 256 18.54 -20.88 12.89
CA ARG A 256 19.30 -22.01 12.36
C ARG A 256 20.15 -21.59 11.17
N THR A 257 19.59 -20.78 10.27
CA THR A 257 20.37 -20.16 9.20
C THR A 257 20.52 -18.66 9.40
N LYS A 258 21.65 -18.12 8.98
CA LYS A 258 22.00 -16.70 9.09
C LYS A 258 22.12 -16.02 7.73
N THR A 259 22.09 -16.79 6.66
CA THR A 259 22.26 -16.34 5.30
C THR A 259 21.05 -16.68 4.45
N VAL A 260 20.74 -15.82 3.48
CA VAL A 260 19.67 -16.04 2.50
C VAL A 260 20.30 -16.33 1.15
N ASP A 261 20.10 -17.53 0.64
CA ASP A 261 20.60 -17.95 -0.65
C ASP A 261 19.88 -17.19 -1.79
N ALA A 262 20.64 -16.86 -2.83
CA ALA A 262 20.12 -16.13 -3.98
C ALA A 262 19.53 -17.11 -5.01
N ILE A 263 18.25 -16.90 -5.38
CA ILE A 263 17.61 -17.54 -6.51
C ILE A 263 17.14 -16.48 -7.51
N LYS A 264 16.84 -16.88 -8.75
CA LYS A 264 16.34 -15.99 -9.79
C LYS A 264 14.81 -15.98 -9.83
N LEU A 265 14.23 -14.89 -10.29
CA LEU A 265 12.80 -14.80 -10.57
C LEU A 265 12.34 -15.91 -11.55
N SER A 266 13.19 -16.27 -12.53
CA SER A 266 12.94 -17.35 -13.48
C SER A 266 12.81 -18.74 -12.85
N ASP A 267 13.38 -18.94 -11.66
CA ASP A 267 13.35 -20.24 -10.96
C ASP A 267 12.00 -20.49 -10.28
N MET A 268 11.12 -19.48 -10.26
CA MET A 268 9.77 -19.56 -9.69
C MET A 268 8.77 -20.19 -10.69
N ALA A 269 9.04 -21.41 -11.11
CA ALA A 269 8.24 -22.12 -12.15
C ALA A 269 6.75 -22.31 -11.79
N SER A 270 6.40 -22.30 -10.50
CA SER A 270 5.01 -22.40 -10.04
C SER A 270 4.21 -21.10 -10.17
N TRP A 271 4.85 -19.98 -10.45
CA TRP A 271 4.16 -18.70 -10.61
C TRP A 271 3.57 -18.57 -12.01
N VAL A 272 2.27 -18.34 -12.06
CA VAL A 272 1.51 -18.19 -13.32
C VAL A 272 1.60 -16.75 -13.84
N ALA A 273 1.45 -15.78 -12.95
CA ALA A 273 1.46 -14.37 -13.30
C ALA A 273 2.88 -13.85 -13.52
N ARG A 274 3.04 -12.98 -14.52
CA ARG A 274 4.29 -12.23 -14.71
C ARG A 274 4.45 -11.17 -13.61
N ARG A 275 5.68 -10.96 -13.16
CA ARG A 275 5.99 -9.95 -12.13
C ARG A 275 7.01 -8.95 -12.66
N PRO A 276 6.83 -7.64 -12.40
CA PRO A 276 7.81 -6.64 -12.80
C PRO A 276 9.16 -6.91 -12.10
N VAL A 277 10.24 -6.87 -12.87
CA VAL A 277 11.61 -7.10 -12.36
C VAL A 277 12.05 -5.92 -11.50
N TYR A 278 11.78 -4.70 -11.94
CA TYR A 278 12.12 -3.48 -11.21
C TYR A 278 10.85 -2.65 -10.99
N SER A 279 10.37 -2.56 -9.76
CA SER A 279 9.14 -1.83 -9.42
C SER A 279 9.30 -0.87 -8.24
N VAL A 280 10.50 -0.32 -8.10
CA VAL A 280 10.82 0.68 -7.07
C VAL A 280 10.00 1.94 -7.29
N LEU A 281 9.34 2.43 -6.24
CA LEU A 281 8.55 3.65 -6.26
C LEU A 281 9.37 4.83 -5.69
N SER A 282 9.34 5.97 -6.38
CA SER A 282 9.86 7.22 -5.86
C SER A 282 8.84 7.87 -4.92
N SER A 283 9.27 8.23 -3.72
CA SER A 283 8.47 9.03 -2.76
C SER A 283 8.84 10.52 -2.79
N ALA A 284 9.46 11.00 -3.88
CA ALA A 284 9.89 12.39 -4.02
C ALA A 284 8.72 13.36 -3.91
N ARG A 285 7.59 13.07 -4.59
CA ARG A 285 6.38 13.89 -4.54
C ARG A 285 5.78 13.98 -3.12
N TYR A 286 5.81 12.86 -2.37
CA TYR A 286 5.42 12.89 -0.96
C TYR A 286 6.30 13.87 -0.17
N THR A 287 7.62 13.82 -0.38
CA THR A 287 8.59 14.71 0.29
C THR A 287 8.35 16.18 -0.07
N GLU A 288 8.09 16.48 -1.34
CA GLU A 288 7.75 17.84 -1.81
C GLU A 288 6.48 18.38 -1.17
N LEU A 289 5.43 17.53 -1.08
CA LEU A 289 4.14 17.93 -0.52
C LEU A 289 4.15 18.09 1.00
N THR A 290 5.00 17.37 1.71
CA THR A 290 4.94 17.29 3.18
C THR A 290 6.14 17.91 3.88
N GLY A 291 7.23 18.18 3.16
CA GLY A 291 8.52 18.58 3.72
C GLY A 291 9.23 17.46 4.51
N ALA A 292 8.70 16.23 4.50
CA ALA A 292 9.23 15.10 5.25
C ALA A 292 9.53 13.92 4.32
N SER A 293 10.75 13.39 4.35
CA SER A 293 11.11 12.19 3.62
C SER A 293 10.71 10.94 4.40
N PRO A 294 10.14 9.91 3.75
CA PRO A 294 9.98 8.61 4.40
C PRO A 294 11.34 8.06 4.84
N ARG A 295 11.39 7.37 5.97
CA ARG A 295 12.63 6.74 6.45
C ARG A 295 13.10 5.63 5.51
N ALA A 296 14.38 5.24 5.62
CA ALA A 296 14.92 4.15 4.84
C ALA A 296 14.23 2.81 5.17
N TRP A 297 14.04 1.95 4.17
CA TRP A 297 13.43 0.64 4.37
C TRP A 297 14.20 -0.22 5.41
N ARG A 298 15.53 -0.08 5.46
CA ARG A 298 16.35 -0.79 6.45
C ARG A 298 16.00 -0.39 7.89
N ASP A 299 15.77 0.91 8.13
CA ASP A 299 15.39 1.40 9.45
C ASP A 299 13.97 0.96 9.82
N ALA A 300 13.07 0.93 8.85
CA ALA A 300 11.70 0.45 9.03
C ALA A 300 11.67 -1.05 9.40
N VAL A 301 12.46 -1.88 8.72
CA VAL A 301 12.62 -3.32 9.02
C VAL A 301 13.29 -3.54 10.38
N ALA A 302 14.35 -2.81 10.68
CA ALA A 302 15.03 -2.91 11.98
C ALA A 302 14.09 -2.54 13.15
N ASP A 303 13.29 -1.48 12.98
CA ASP A 303 12.28 -1.08 13.97
C ASP A 303 11.20 -2.16 14.13
N TYR A 304 10.72 -2.74 13.01
CA TYR A 304 9.76 -3.84 13.03
C TYR A 304 10.29 -5.06 13.81
N ILE A 305 11.50 -5.53 13.48
CA ILE A 305 12.11 -6.67 14.15
C ILE A 305 12.34 -6.37 15.64
N ARG A 306 12.86 -5.20 15.96
CA ARG A 306 13.06 -4.78 17.35
C ARG A 306 11.76 -4.79 18.17
N ARG A 307 10.66 -4.29 17.60
CA ARG A 307 9.37 -4.17 18.31
C ARG A 307 8.63 -5.49 18.48
N PHE A 308 8.71 -6.37 17.49
CA PHE A 308 7.81 -7.52 17.42
C PHE A 308 8.50 -8.89 17.49
N TYR A 309 9.83 -8.92 17.38
CA TYR A 309 10.62 -10.16 17.42
C TYR A 309 11.66 -10.19 18.53
N SER A 310 12.17 -9.04 19.01
CA SER A 310 13.14 -9.07 20.13
C SER A 310 12.47 -9.66 21.36
N LYS A 311 13.16 -10.59 22.03
CA LYS A 311 12.74 -11.08 23.36
C LYS A 311 12.79 -9.87 24.32
N LYS A 312 11.66 -9.63 24.99
CA LYS A 312 11.61 -8.70 26.12
C LYS A 312 12.46 -9.21 27.27
#